data_46e48d84d291ab45026a3976c315b657
#
_entry.id   46e48d84d291ab45026a3976c315b657
#
_cell.length_a   1.000
_cell.length_b   1.000
_cell.length_c   1.000
_cell.angle_alpha   90.00
_cell.angle_beta   90.00
_cell.angle_gamma   90.00
#
_symmetry.space_group_name_H-M   'P 1'
#
loop_
_entity.id
_entity.type
_entity.pdbx_description
1 polymer ?
#
loop_
_entity_poly.entity_id
_entity_poly.type
_entity_poly.pdbx_seq_one_letter_code
_entity_poly.pdbx_strand_id
1 'polypeptide(L)'
;MFDFQEELRKLPDQPGVYIMHDKTDAIIYIGKAVSLRKRVRQYFQPSHDEGIKKKQMVEHIARFEYIITDSELEALVLECNLIKEHTPKYNTMLRDDKTYPYIRVTMGEDFPRVLFSRQIKKDKSRYFGPYTSAGAVKDTIELINKIYQLRTCNRKLPRDIGLDRACLNYHIHRCSAPCQGYINKEEYGERVSQVLEFLNGNYAPVIRMLEEKMQQASEAMEFEKAIEYRELLGSVKQIAQKQKITNTDGEDKDIIALASDDTDAVVQVFFIRSGKIIGRDHFHVRVGSEESTSDILVNFVKQFYSGTPYIPREIMIQEPIEDIPILEEWLGAKRGRRVYIRIPQKGMKEKLVELAAKNASLVLNQDKEKIKREEGRTIGAVKEIEGLLGMHGLNRMEAYDISNINGFETVGSMIVYEKGKPKRSDYRKFKLRTVTGPDDYASMHEVLTRRFMHGMQEQQELEDKNLPQEVGSFTRFPDIIMMDGGRGQVNICLQVLEELGLSIPVCGMVKDDNHRTRGLYFNNVEIPIDRHGEGFKLITRIQDEAHRFAIEYHRSLRSKSQVHSVLDDIEGIGPTRRKALMKHFLSIDQIREATVDDLAGVDSMNQGAAEKVYAFFHKNDREENEASTTEK
;
A
#
# COMPACT_ATOMS: atom_id res chain seq x y z
N MET A 1 12.65 -23.38 -37.42
CA MET A 1 11.76 -24.10 -36.50
C MET A 1 12.66 -24.76 -35.48
N PHE A 2 12.43 -24.59 -34.16
CA PHE A 2 13.28 -25.16 -33.13
C PHE A 2 13.10 -26.69 -33.09
N ASP A 3 14.17 -27.44 -33.32
CA ASP A 3 14.13 -28.92 -33.27
C ASP A 3 14.42 -29.39 -31.82
N PHE A 4 13.39 -29.68 -31.08
CA PHE A 4 13.50 -30.14 -29.70
C PHE A 4 14.34 -31.42 -29.57
N GLN A 5 14.22 -32.35 -30.51
CA GLN A 5 14.93 -33.63 -30.41
C GLN A 5 16.44 -33.46 -30.62
N GLU A 6 16.84 -32.61 -31.53
CA GLU A 6 18.24 -32.31 -31.77
C GLU A 6 18.84 -31.51 -30.60
N GLU A 7 18.15 -30.48 -30.13
CA GLU A 7 18.62 -29.65 -29.02
C GLU A 7 18.67 -30.42 -27.67
N LEU A 8 17.73 -31.32 -27.40
CA LEU A 8 17.80 -32.21 -26.25
C LEU A 8 19.00 -33.18 -26.26
N ARG A 9 19.50 -33.54 -27.44
CA ARG A 9 20.71 -34.39 -27.57
C ARG A 9 21.99 -33.61 -27.26
N LYS A 10 22.04 -32.30 -27.56
CA LYS A 10 23.19 -31.42 -27.32
C LYS A 10 23.37 -31.03 -25.84
N LEU A 11 22.35 -31.23 -25.00
CA LEU A 11 22.42 -30.86 -23.61
C LEU A 11 23.58 -31.52 -22.87
N PRO A 12 24.42 -30.72 -22.16
CA PRO A 12 25.54 -31.23 -21.36
C PRO A 12 25.07 -31.89 -20.07
N ASP A 13 25.87 -32.84 -19.56
CA ASP A 13 25.66 -33.43 -18.25
C ASP A 13 26.44 -32.65 -17.18
N GLN A 14 26.10 -31.35 -17.05
CA GLN A 14 26.73 -30.37 -16.18
C GLN A 14 25.67 -29.56 -15.45
N PRO A 15 26.01 -28.97 -14.30
CA PRO A 15 25.11 -28.07 -13.61
C PRO A 15 24.88 -26.77 -14.43
N GLY A 16 23.70 -26.19 -14.25
CA GLY A 16 23.38 -24.95 -14.93
C GLY A 16 21.91 -24.53 -14.74
N VAL A 17 21.55 -23.50 -15.45
CA VAL A 17 20.20 -22.92 -15.49
C VAL A 17 19.62 -23.12 -16.89
N TYR A 18 18.36 -23.52 -16.97
CA TYR A 18 17.61 -23.60 -18.22
C TYR A 18 16.47 -22.59 -18.21
N ILE A 19 16.21 -22.02 -19.37
CA ILE A 19 15.26 -20.91 -19.60
C ILE A 19 14.31 -21.35 -20.70
N MET A 20 13.01 -21.34 -20.43
CA MET A 20 11.98 -21.77 -21.38
C MET A 20 11.21 -20.55 -21.91
N HIS A 21 11.01 -20.51 -23.24
CA HIS A 21 10.36 -19.44 -23.96
C HIS A 21 9.09 -19.95 -24.65
N ASP A 22 8.11 -19.05 -24.77
CA ASP A 22 6.89 -19.29 -25.55
C ASP A 22 7.06 -18.89 -27.04
N LYS A 23 5.95 -18.98 -27.80
CA LYS A 23 5.93 -18.63 -29.25
C LYS A 23 6.18 -17.14 -29.52
N THR A 24 6.05 -16.28 -28.54
CA THR A 24 6.33 -14.84 -28.64
C THR A 24 7.73 -14.48 -28.18
N ASP A 25 8.56 -15.49 -27.85
CA ASP A 25 9.90 -15.37 -27.29
C ASP A 25 9.92 -14.83 -25.84
N ALA A 26 8.79 -14.80 -25.17
CA ALA A 26 8.72 -14.41 -23.76
C ALA A 26 9.24 -15.54 -22.88
N ILE A 27 10.04 -15.19 -21.86
CA ILE A 27 10.52 -16.14 -20.85
C ILE A 27 9.35 -16.55 -19.95
N ILE A 28 9.00 -17.84 -19.98
CA ILE A 28 7.87 -18.37 -19.24
C ILE A 28 8.25 -19.17 -18.00
N TYR A 29 9.48 -19.73 -17.98
CA TYR A 29 10.00 -20.50 -16.84
C TYR A 29 11.53 -20.49 -16.81
N ILE A 30 12.09 -20.43 -15.60
CA ILE A 30 13.52 -20.54 -15.34
C ILE A 30 13.72 -21.58 -14.23
N GLY A 31 14.69 -22.51 -14.42
CA GLY A 31 15.00 -23.51 -13.41
C GLY A 31 16.46 -23.92 -13.39
N LYS A 32 16.97 -24.28 -12.21
CA LYS A 32 18.30 -24.88 -12.06
C LYS A 32 18.30 -26.39 -12.34
N ALA A 33 19.46 -26.91 -12.66
CA ALA A 33 19.69 -28.33 -12.79
C ALA A 33 21.09 -28.71 -12.29
N VAL A 34 21.20 -29.84 -11.62
CA VAL A 34 22.49 -30.51 -11.34
C VAL A 34 23.04 -31.12 -12.62
N SER A 35 22.17 -31.62 -13.47
CA SER A 35 22.44 -32.10 -14.80
C SER A 35 21.37 -31.55 -15.75
N LEU A 36 21.77 -30.60 -16.59
CA LEU A 36 20.90 -29.99 -17.59
C LEU A 36 20.26 -31.05 -18.49
N ARG A 37 21.05 -32.06 -18.92
CA ARG A 37 20.59 -33.16 -19.76
C ARG A 37 19.45 -33.95 -19.12
N LYS A 38 19.59 -34.33 -17.84
CA LYS A 38 18.58 -35.13 -17.14
C LYS A 38 17.34 -34.29 -16.86
N ARG A 39 17.50 -33.08 -16.32
CA ARG A 39 16.40 -32.24 -15.86
C ARG A 39 15.53 -31.71 -17.00
N VAL A 40 16.13 -31.21 -18.08
CA VAL A 40 15.36 -30.64 -19.20
C VAL A 40 14.63 -31.75 -19.95
N ARG A 41 15.25 -32.93 -20.15
CA ARG A 41 14.58 -34.07 -20.78
C ARG A 41 13.33 -34.54 -20.04
N GLN A 42 13.30 -34.45 -18.71
CA GLN A 42 12.14 -34.86 -17.91
C GLN A 42 10.85 -34.07 -18.27
N TYR A 43 10.95 -32.86 -18.77
CA TYR A 43 9.77 -32.09 -19.20
C TYR A 43 9.14 -32.61 -20.51
N PHE A 44 9.90 -33.31 -21.33
CA PHE A 44 9.47 -33.78 -22.65
C PHE A 44 9.29 -35.30 -22.72
N GLN A 45 9.42 -36.00 -21.59
CA GLN A 45 9.14 -37.44 -21.48
C GLN A 45 7.68 -37.66 -21.02
N PRO A 46 6.94 -38.63 -21.61
CA PRO A 46 5.61 -38.98 -21.14
C PRO A 46 5.66 -39.49 -19.70
N SER A 47 4.99 -38.81 -18.79
CA SER A 47 4.83 -39.26 -17.40
C SER A 47 3.35 -39.28 -17.04
N HIS A 48 2.90 -40.32 -16.31
CA HIS A 48 1.49 -40.46 -15.92
C HIS A 48 1.08 -39.50 -14.79
N ASP A 49 2.04 -38.95 -14.03
CA ASP A 49 1.82 -38.12 -12.82
C ASP A 49 2.19 -36.66 -13.02
N GLU A 50 2.05 -36.08 -14.20
CA GLU A 50 2.38 -34.69 -14.44
C GLU A 50 1.18 -33.80 -14.13
N GLY A 51 1.38 -32.85 -13.25
CA GLY A 51 0.41 -31.85 -12.90
C GLY A 51 -0.08 -30.97 -14.06
N ILE A 52 -1.32 -30.47 -13.96
CA ILE A 52 -2.00 -29.68 -15.00
C ILE A 52 -1.17 -28.47 -15.42
N LYS A 53 -0.51 -27.78 -14.47
CA LYS A 53 0.32 -26.60 -14.75
C LYS A 53 1.60 -26.96 -15.52
N LYS A 54 2.22 -28.07 -15.17
CA LYS A 54 3.42 -28.54 -15.89
C LYS A 54 3.06 -28.91 -17.34
N LYS A 55 1.93 -29.60 -17.55
CA LYS A 55 1.40 -29.90 -18.88
C LYS A 55 1.13 -28.62 -19.67
N GLN A 56 0.41 -27.65 -19.08
CA GLN A 56 0.14 -26.35 -19.69
C GLN A 56 1.43 -25.57 -20.00
N MET A 57 2.42 -25.59 -19.09
CA MET A 57 3.71 -24.96 -19.33
C MET A 57 4.42 -25.63 -20.50
N VAL A 58 4.50 -26.96 -20.53
CA VAL A 58 5.16 -27.71 -21.60
C VAL A 58 4.49 -27.47 -22.96
N GLU A 59 3.16 -27.36 -23.02
CA GLU A 59 2.40 -27.01 -24.23
C GLU A 59 2.73 -25.61 -24.76
N HIS A 60 3.13 -24.69 -23.89
CA HIS A 60 3.48 -23.32 -24.26
C HIS A 60 4.96 -23.15 -24.60
N ILE A 61 5.82 -24.14 -24.30
CA ILE A 61 7.26 -24.06 -24.64
C ILE A 61 7.45 -24.12 -26.14
N ALA A 62 8.02 -23.08 -26.73
CA ALA A 62 8.38 -23.01 -28.14
C ALA A 62 9.88 -23.25 -28.37
N ARG A 63 10.72 -22.88 -27.42
CA ARG A 63 12.17 -23.13 -27.40
C ARG A 63 12.69 -23.10 -25.97
N PHE A 64 13.90 -23.61 -25.78
CA PHE A 64 14.64 -23.43 -24.54
C PHE A 64 16.09 -23.04 -24.84
N GLU A 65 16.71 -22.40 -23.87
CA GLU A 65 18.15 -22.13 -23.83
C GLU A 65 18.71 -22.53 -22.45
N TYR A 66 20.01 -22.62 -22.33
CA TYR A 66 20.66 -23.00 -21.08
C TYR A 66 21.99 -22.28 -20.88
N ILE A 67 22.36 -22.10 -19.63
CA ILE A 67 23.64 -21.53 -19.19
C ILE A 67 24.32 -22.58 -18.31
N ILE A 68 25.53 -22.98 -18.68
CA ILE A 68 26.35 -23.90 -17.89
C ILE A 68 26.99 -23.12 -16.75
N THR A 69 27.09 -23.72 -15.57
CA THR A 69 27.78 -23.17 -14.41
C THR A 69 28.81 -24.14 -13.88
N ASP A 70 29.83 -23.64 -13.15
CA ASP A 70 30.90 -24.49 -12.62
C ASP A 70 30.44 -25.30 -11.41
N SER A 71 29.37 -24.85 -10.74
CA SER A 71 28.81 -25.53 -9.57
C SER A 71 27.29 -25.41 -9.49
N GLU A 72 26.67 -26.30 -8.73
CA GLU A 72 25.23 -26.22 -8.42
C GLU A 72 24.88 -24.98 -7.60
N LEU A 73 25.82 -24.51 -6.76
CA LEU A 73 25.67 -23.27 -6.00
C LEU A 73 25.56 -22.05 -6.94
N GLU A 74 26.40 -22.01 -7.97
CA GLU A 74 26.32 -20.95 -8.98
C GLU A 74 25.02 -21.03 -9.78
N ALA A 75 24.58 -22.24 -10.15
CA ALA A 75 23.28 -22.43 -10.80
C ALA A 75 22.14 -21.88 -9.93
N LEU A 76 22.16 -22.14 -8.62
CA LEU A 76 21.17 -21.61 -7.67
C LEU A 76 21.15 -20.09 -7.64
N VAL A 77 22.33 -19.47 -7.54
CA VAL A 77 22.44 -17.99 -7.49
C VAL A 77 21.98 -17.37 -8.82
N LEU A 78 22.37 -17.95 -9.93
CA LEU A 78 21.99 -17.50 -11.27
C LEU A 78 20.48 -17.64 -11.49
N GLU A 79 19.87 -18.77 -11.13
CA GLU A 79 18.43 -18.99 -11.16
C GLU A 79 17.68 -17.89 -10.39
N CYS A 80 18.08 -17.64 -9.13
CA CYS A 80 17.47 -16.60 -8.30
C CYS A 80 17.52 -15.20 -8.93
N ASN A 81 18.65 -14.85 -9.53
CA ASN A 81 18.84 -13.55 -10.18
C ASN A 81 17.97 -13.42 -11.43
N LEU A 82 17.97 -14.42 -12.29
CA LEU A 82 17.17 -14.44 -13.53
C LEU A 82 15.67 -14.46 -13.24
N ILE A 83 15.21 -15.21 -12.26
CA ILE A 83 13.79 -15.20 -11.85
C ILE A 83 13.39 -13.80 -11.37
N LYS A 84 14.23 -13.13 -10.60
CA LYS A 84 13.97 -11.76 -10.12
C LYS A 84 13.94 -10.74 -11.24
N GLU A 85 14.82 -10.88 -12.24
CA GLU A 85 14.94 -9.97 -13.38
C GLU A 85 13.76 -10.12 -14.35
N HIS A 86 13.41 -11.35 -14.70
CA HIS A 86 12.45 -11.65 -15.77
C HIS A 86 11.03 -11.93 -15.27
N THR A 87 10.84 -12.22 -13.99
CA THR A 87 9.53 -12.52 -13.36
C THR A 87 8.66 -13.49 -14.18
N PRO A 88 9.14 -14.73 -14.50
CA PRO A 88 8.47 -15.61 -15.44
C PRO A 88 7.11 -16.09 -14.93
N LYS A 89 6.17 -16.27 -15.88
CA LYS A 89 4.76 -16.61 -15.58
C LYS A 89 4.57 -17.90 -14.77
N TYR A 90 5.40 -18.92 -15.03
CA TYR A 90 5.26 -20.25 -14.41
C TYR A 90 6.18 -20.46 -13.21
N ASN A 91 7.04 -19.51 -12.86
CA ASN A 91 7.78 -19.58 -11.59
C ASN A 91 6.91 -19.09 -10.44
N THR A 92 7.08 -19.74 -9.29
CA THR A 92 6.49 -19.25 -8.03
C THR A 92 7.14 -17.94 -7.62
N MET A 93 6.34 -16.92 -7.37
CA MET A 93 6.81 -15.57 -7.06
C MET A 93 6.21 -15.05 -5.76
N LEU A 94 7.04 -14.38 -4.96
CA LEU A 94 6.55 -13.57 -3.86
C LEU A 94 5.84 -12.33 -4.42
N ARG A 95 4.61 -12.07 -3.95
CA ARG A 95 3.83 -10.89 -4.37
C ARG A 95 4.36 -9.58 -3.77
N ASP A 96 5.02 -9.67 -2.61
CA ASP A 96 5.45 -8.50 -1.83
C ASP A 96 6.98 -8.48 -1.67
N ASP A 97 7.66 -7.44 -2.17
CA ASP A 97 9.07 -7.15 -1.86
C ASP A 97 9.13 -6.24 -0.62
N LYS A 98 9.08 -6.85 0.57
CA LYS A 98 9.05 -6.11 1.85
C LYS A 98 10.46 -5.76 2.31
N THR A 99 10.73 -4.48 2.51
CA THR A 99 11.96 -4.00 3.15
C THR A 99 11.72 -3.74 4.64
N TYR A 100 12.46 -4.45 5.49
CA TYR A 100 12.31 -4.35 6.94
C TYR A 100 13.10 -3.20 7.55
N PRO A 101 12.55 -2.53 8.57
CA PRO A 101 13.28 -1.58 9.38
C PRO A 101 14.16 -2.27 10.43
N TYR A 102 15.29 -1.63 10.72
CA TYR A 102 16.27 -2.00 11.73
C TYR A 102 16.56 -0.83 12.64
N ILE A 103 16.94 -1.12 13.88
CA ILE A 103 17.59 -0.16 14.78
C ILE A 103 19.10 -0.32 14.59
N ARG A 104 19.78 0.75 14.18
CA ARG A 104 21.21 0.79 13.97
C ARG A 104 21.90 1.56 15.10
N VAL A 105 22.87 0.95 15.78
CA VAL A 105 23.74 1.59 16.76
C VAL A 105 25.12 1.78 16.14
N THR A 106 25.58 3.03 16.01
CA THR A 106 26.82 3.37 15.28
C THR A 106 28.07 3.17 16.13
N MET A 107 28.42 1.91 16.42
CA MET A 107 29.54 1.54 17.32
C MET A 107 30.93 2.00 16.83
N GLY A 108 31.03 2.41 15.57
CA GLY A 108 32.28 2.96 15.02
C GLY A 108 32.53 4.43 15.34
N GLU A 109 31.58 5.12 15.98
CA GLU A 109 31.72 6.52 16.41
C GLU A 109 32.15 6.57 17.89
N ASP A 110 32.94 7.59 18.29
CA ASP A 110 33.34 7.78 19.70
C ASP A 110 32.13 8.03 20.61
N PHE A 111 31.09 8.64 20.06
CA PHE A 111 29.79 8.86 20.70
C PHE A 111 28.67 8.23 19.83
N PRO A 112 28.41 6.94 19.97
CA PRO A 112 27.44 6.21 19.14
C PRO A 112 26.03 6.81 19.16
N ARG A 113 25.31 6.64 18.05
CA ARG A 113 23.93 7.06 17.88
C ARG A 113 23.01 5.86 17.66
N VAL A 114 21.74 6.01 18.02
CA VAL A 114 20.69 5.04 17.72
C VAL A 114 19.85 5.59 16.57
N LEU A 115 19.85 4.91 15.43
CA LEU A 115 19.27 5.39 14.19
C LEU A 115 18.33 4.35 13.56
N PHE A 116 17.34 4.84 12.83
CA PHE A 116 16.50 4.03 11.94
C PHE A 116 17.29 3.66 10.67
N SER A 117 17.20 2.41 10.23
CA SER A 117 17.78 1.97 8.95
C SER A 117 16.91 0.93 8.29
N ARG A 118 16.84 0.95 6.95
CA ARG A 118 16.26 -0.13 6.13
C ARG A 118 17.32 -0.98 5.44
N GLN A 119 18.59 -0.58 5.55
CA GLN A 119 19.71 -1.28 4.94
C GLN A 119 20.74 -1.61 6.00
N ILE A 120 21.32 -2.81 5.92
CA ILE A 120 22.49 -3.21 6.71
C ILE A 120 23.72 -2.88 5.87
N LYS A 121 24.58 -2.01 6.40
CA LYS A 121 25.86 -1.65 5.78
C LYS A 121 26.98 -2.49 6.40
N LYS A 122 28.02 -2.79 5.62
CA LYS A 122 29.26 -3.41 6.11
C LYS A 122 30.11 -2.34 6.82
N ASP A 123 29.64 -1.88 7.97
CA ASP A 123 30.33 -0.92 8.83
C ASP A 123 30.47 -1.51 10.26
N LYS A 124 31.06 -0.75 11.15
CA LYS A 124 31.20 -1.16 12.56
C LYS A 124 29.92 -0.96 13.38
N SER A 125 28.78 -0.71 12.74
CA SER A 125 27.50 -0.54 13.42
C SER A 125 26.90 -1.88 13.83
N ARG A 126 26.13 -1.86 14.92
CA ARG A 126 25.34 -2.99 15.38
C ARG A 126 23.89 -2.79 14.97
N TYR A 127 23.27 -3.83 14.38
CA TYR A 127 21.92 -3.78 13.85
C TYR A 127 21.02 -4.72 14.65
N PHE A 128 19.84 -4.24 15.00
CA PHE A 128 18.79 -4.99 15.69
C PHE A 128 17.54 -5.05 14.80
N GLY A 129 16.95 -6.24 14.70
CA GLY A 129 15.80 -6.51 13.79
C GLY A 129 15.96 -7.84 13.05
N PRO A 130 15.20 -8.08 11.99
CA PRO A 130 14.23 -7.17 11.35
C PRO A 130 12.96 -6.94 12.19
N TYR A 131 12.45 -5.71 12.16
CA TYR A 131 11.15 -5.39 12.75
C TYR A 131 10.09 -5.29 11.65
N THR A 132 8.81 -5.54 12.00
CA THR A 132 7.71 -5.51 11.03
C THR A 132 7.02 -4.15 10.93
N SER A 133 7.21 -3.27 11.93
CA SER A 133 6.60 -1.94 11.98
C SER A 133 7.65 -0.84 12.05
N ALA A 134 7.65 0.05 11.05
CA ALA A 134 8.51 1.22 11.03
C ALA A 134 8.13 2.24 12.13
N GLY A 135 6.84 2.36 12.46
CA GLY A 135 6.34 3.19 13.56
C GLY A 135 6.91 2.71 14.89
N ALA A 136 6.74 1.42 15.23
CA ALA A 136 7.25 0.86 16.47
C ALA A 136 8.77 1.01 16.63
N VAL A 137 9.53 0.94 15.53
CA VAL A 137 10.99 1.19 15.57
C VAL A 137 11.30 2.64 15.89
N LYS A 138 10.59 3.60 15.29
CA LYS A 138 10.78 5.03 15.57
C LYS A 138 10.41 5.36 17.01
N ASP A 139 9.28 4.84 17.49
CA ASP A 139 8.83 5.03 18.88
C ASP A 139 9.83 4.45 19.88
N THR A 140 10.40 3.27 19.57
CA THR A 140 11.45 2.64 20.40
C THR A 140 12.73 3.49 20.40
N ILE A 141 13.17 4.03 19.27
CA ILE A 141 14.35 4.92 19.19
C ILE A 141 14.09 6.21 19.97
N GLU A 142 12.90 6.79 19.87
CA GLU A 142 12.54 7.99 20.63
C GLU A 142 12.57 7.71 22.13
N LEU A 143 11.99 6.59 22.56
CA LEU A 143 12.00 6.15 23.96
C LEU A 143 13.44 5.97 24.49
N ILE A 144 14.29 5.30 23.74
CA ILE A 144 15.71 5.12 24.08
C ILE A 144 16.40 6.49 24.23
N ASN A 145 16.18 7.41 23.30
CA ASN A 145 16.79 8.73 23.35
C ASN A 145 16.28 9.57 24.54
N LYS A 146 15.02 9.43 24.92
CA LYS A 146 14.47 10.07 26.14
C LYS A 146 15.10 9.51 27.42
N ILE A 147 15.26 8.19 27.52
CA ILE A 147 15.78 7.54 28.73
C ILE A 147 17.29 7.78 28.89
N TYR A 148 18.06 7.58 27.83
CA TYR A 148 19.53 7.55 27.88
C TYR A 148 20.20 8.83 27.37
N GLN A 149 19.43 9.79 26.86
CA GLN A 149 19.89 11.11 26.39
C GLN A 149 21.03 11.03 25.38
N LEU A 150 20.92 10.12 24.42
CA LEU A 150 21.91 9.96 23.37
C LEU A 150 21.79 11.07 22.30
N ARG A 151 22.92 11.40 21.66
CA ARG A 151 22.92 12.36 20.58
C ARG A 151 22.21 11.82 19.32
N THR A 152 21.49 12.69 18.62
CA THR A 152 20.86 12.38 17.34
C THR A 152 21.48 13.13 16.15
N CYS A 153 22.32 14.14 16.42
CA CYS A 153 22.93 15.02 15.42
C CYS A 153 24.02 14.34 14.58
N ASN A 154 24.34 14.91 13.42
CA ASN A 154 25.34 14.40 12.47
C ASN A 154 26.76 14.99 12.68
N ARG A 155 27.02 15.69 13.81
CA ARG A 155 28.34 16.26 14.12
C ARG A 155 29.42 15.16 14.18
N LYS A 156 30.59 15.47 13.66
CA LYS A 156 31.73 14.55 13.69
C LYS A 156 32.56 14.76 14.98
N LEU A 157 32.19 14.00 15.99
CA LEU A 157 32.91 14.04 17.26
C LEU A 157 34.10 13.06 17.26
N PRO A 158 35.28 13.41 17.87
CA PRO A 158 35.49 14.57 18.74
C PRO A 158 35.83 15.89 18.01
N ARG A 159 36.02 15.91 16.69
CA ARG A 159 36.49 17.08 15.93
C ARG A 159 35.62 18.34 16.15
N ASP A 160 34.33 18.17 16.24
CA ASP A 160 33.37 19.28 16.30
C ASP A 160 32.97 19.65 17.75
N ILE A 161 33.79 19.27 18.77
CA ILE A 161 33.55 19.63 20.17
C ILE A 161 33.85 21.13 20.37
N GLY A 162 32.91 21.85 20.97
CA GLY A 162 33.05 23.26 21.34
C GLY A 162 32.92 24.27 20.19
N LEU A 163 32.62 23.83 18.96
CA LEU A 163 32.50 24.75 17.81
C LEU A 163 31.23 25.61 17.86
N ASP A 164 30.14 25.10 18.42
CA ASP A 164 28.86 25.80 18.46
C ASP A 164 28.22 25.66 19.86
N ARG A 165 27.17 26.45 20.14
CA ARG A 165 26.39 26.32 21.38
C ARG A 165 25.65 24.99 21.45
N ALA A 166 25.28 24.57 22.69
CA ALA A 166 24.42 23.43 22.91
C ALA A 166 23.06 23.62 22.18
N CYS A 167 22.61 22.57 21.49
CA CYS A 167 21.36 22.62 20.73
C CYS A 167 20.13 22.41 21.64
N LEU A 168 18.92 22.65 21.07
CA LEU A 168 17.64 22.48 21.78
C LEU A 168 17.54 21.13 22.50
N ASN A 169 18.00 20.03 21.90
CA ASN A 169 17.92 18.69 22.51
C ASN A 169 18.63 18.59 23.87
N TYR A 170 19.67 19.39 24.12
CA TYR A 170 20.29 19.47 25.43
C TYR A 170 19.37 20.19 26.42
N HIS A 171 18.83 21.34 26.04
CA HIS A 171 17.98 22.16 26.92
C HIS A 171 16.65 21.46 27.29
N ILE A 172 16.13 20.60 26.42
CA ILE A 172 14.94 19.78 26.69
C ILE A 172 15.29 18.38 27.22
N HIS A 173 16.49 18.19 27.76
CA HIS A 173 16.98 16.94 28.37
C HIS A 173 16.88 15.68 27.49
N ARG A 174 16.97 15.84 26.16
CA ARG A 174 16.98 14.73 25.19
C ARG A 174 18.38 14.36 24.69
N CYS A 175 19.42 15.07 25.10
CA CYS A 175 20.82 14.83 24.75
C CYS A 175 21.74 15.30 25.85
N SER A 176 22.78 14.51 26.16
CA SER A 176 23.80 14.84 27.15
C SER A 176 24.88 15.81 26.64
N ALA A 177 24.74 16.36 25.42
CA ALA A 177 25.64 17.31 24.78
C ALA A 177 27.12 16.90 24.74
N PRO A 178 27.49 15.72 24.22
CA PRO A 178 28.89 15.36 24.03
C PRO A 178 29.64 16.33 23.10
N CYS A 179 28.91 17.07 22.26
CA CYS A 179 29.46 18.13 21.41
C CYS A 179 29.93 19.37 22.18
N GLN A 180 29.63 19.48 23.48
CA GLN A 180 30.10 20.53 24.37
C GLN A 180 31.11 20.00 25.40
N GLY A 181 31.40 18.69 25.37
CA GLY A 181 32.21 18.07 26.38
C GLY A 181 31.55 17.92 27.76
N TYR A 182 30.20 18.04 27.84
CA TYR A 182 29.46 17.92 29.12
C TYR A 182 29.35 16.47 29.60
N ILE A 183 29.69 15.51 28.77
CA ILE A 183 29.84 14.09 29.12
C ILE A 183 31.11 13.55 28.47
N ASN A 184 31.87 12.75 29.21
CA ASN A 184 33.04 12.09 28.67
C ASN A 184 32.70 10.83 27.88
N LYS A 185 33.71 10.25 27.21
CA LYS A 185 33.49 9.08 26.32
C LYS A 185 33.15 7.83 27.12
N GLU A 186 33.69 7.66 28.30
CA GLU A 186 33.47 6.52 29.18
C GLU A 186 32.06 6.49 29.70
N GLU A 187 31.59 7.57 30.30
CA GLU A 187 30.19 7.70 30.79
C GLU A 187 29.16 7.57 29.66
N TYR A 188 29.44 8.13 28.48
CA TYR A 188 28.59 7.98 27.32
C TYR A 188 28.58 6.52 26.85
N GLY A 189 29.72 5.84 26.88
CA GLY A 189 29.87 4.42 26.57
C GLY A 189 29.03 3.51 27.47
N GLU A 190 28.97 3.83 28.79
CA GLU A 190 28.09 3.11 29.74
C GLU A 190 26.62 3.22 29.36
N ARG A 191 26.13 4.42 29.00
CA ARG A 191 24.78 4.60 28.51
C ARG A 191 24.50 3.79 27.24
N VAL A 192 25.45 3.76 26.30
CA VAL A 192 25.36 2.94 25.10
C VAL A 192 25.30 1.46 25.44
N SER A 193 26.09 0.98 26.41
CA SER A 193 26.04 -0.41 26.89
C SER A 193 24.66 -0.78 27.44
N GLN A 194 24.05 0.10 28.24
CA GLN A 194 22.68 -0.08 28.74
C GLN A 194 21.64 -0.11 27.60
N VAL A 195 21.82 0.72 26.56
CA VAL A 195 20.97 0.67 25.36
C VAL A 195 21.12 -0.66 24.64
N LEU A 196 22.31 -1.21 24.52
CA LEU A 196 22.53 -2.52 23.92
C LEU A 196 21.86 -3.63 24.72
N GLU A 197 21.89 -3.57 26.06
CA GLU A 197 21.14 -4.49 26.91
C GLU A 197 19.64 -4.36 26.71
N PHE A 198 19.10 -3.15 26.68
CA PHE A 198 17.71 -2.88 26.38
C PHE A 198 17.29 -3.48 25.03
N LEU A 199 18.07 -3.24 23.97
CA LEU A 199 17.78 -3.77 22.62
C LEU A 199 17.93 -5.29 22.54
N ASN A 200 18.73 -5.91 23.41
CA ASN A 200 18.79 -7.35 23.59
C ASN A 200 17.63 -7.89 24.46
N GLY A 201 16.74 -7.02 24.94
CA GLY A 201 15.56 -7.38 25.71
C GLY A 201 15.80 -7.56 27.21
N ASN A 202 16.93 -7.11 27.76
CA ASN A 202 17.14 -7.01 29.20
C ASN A 202 16.54 -5.70 29.73
N TYR A 203 15.26 -5.70 30.06
CA TYR A 203 14.52 -4.52 30.53
C TYR A 203 14.60 -4.30 32.03
N ALA A 204 15.04 -5.31 32.82
CA ALA A 204 15.04 -5.22 34.28
C ALA A 204 15.88 -4.05 34.83
N PRO A 205 17.09 -3.76 34.32
CA PRO A 205 17.88 -2.63 34.81
C PRO A 205 17.19 -1.27 34.59
N VAL A 206 16.65 -1.05 33.40
CA VAL A 206 15.98 0.23 33.08
C VAL A 206 14.68 0.40 33.86
N ILE A 207 13.94 -0.67 34.08
CA ILE A 207 12.71 -0.65 34.91
C ILE A 207 13.06 -0.19 36.33
N ARG A 208 14.07 -0.80 36.97
CA ARG A 208 14.52 -0.41 38.31
C ARG A 208 14.96 1.04 38.37
N MET A 209 15.81 1.45 37.42
CA MET A 209 16.30 2.84 37.35
C MET A 209 15.14 3.85 37.23
N LEU A 210 14.11 3.55 36.43
CA LEU A 210 12.97 4.44 36.26
C LEU A 210 12.07 4.44 37.50
N GLU A 211 11.90 3.30 38.18
CA GLU A 211 11.16 3.19 39.45
C GLU A 211 11.84 4.00 40.54
N GLU A 212 13.17 3.87 40.69
CA GLU A 212 13.98 4.65 41.65
C GLU A 212 13.90 6.15 41.37
N LYS A 213 14.06 6.59 40.13
CA LYS A 213 13.95 8.01 39.75
C LYS A 213 12.56 8.57 39.96
N MET A 214 11.52 7.79 39.67
CA MET A 214 10.14 8.18 39.90
C MET A 214 9.89 8.40 41.42
N GLN A 215 10.39 7.49 42.26
CA GLN A 215 10.23 7.60 43.72
C GLN A 215 11.00 8.81 44.27
N GLN A 216 12.25 9.00 43.86
CA GLN A 216 13.07 10.16 44.27
C GLN A 216 12.41 11.49 43.87
N ALA A 217 11.88 11.59 42.62
CA ALA A 217 11.17 12.78 42.18
C ALA A 217 9.87 13.02 43.00
N SER A 218 9.16 11.96 43.38
CA SER A 218 7.97 12.04 44.22
C SER A 218 8.31 12.51 45.66
N GLU A 219 9.38 11.97 46.26
CA GLU A 219 9.88 12.36 47.56
C GLU A 219 10.37 13.82 47.59
N ALA A 220 10.96 14.29 46.49
CA ALA A 220 11.37 15.68 46.30
C ALA A 220 10.21 16.62 45.93
N MET A 221 8.96 16.14 45.88
CA MET A 221 7.74 16.86 45.44
C MET A 221 7.82 17.39 44.00
N GLU A 222 8.69 16.85 43.15
CA GLU A 222 8.82 17.18 41.72
C GLU A 222 7.81 16.35 40.92
N PHE A 223 6.52 16.59 41.09
CA PHE A 223 5.44 15.73 40.56
C PHE A 223 5.44 15.64 39.02
N GLU A 224 5.79 16.70 38.32
CA GLU A 224 5.89 16.67 36.84
C GLU A 224 6.95 15.66 36.36
N LYS A 225 8.12 15.64 36.99
CA LYS A 225 9.17 14.66 36.68
C LYS A 225 8.77 13.23 37.09
N ALA A 226 8.07 13.08 38.21
CA ALA A 226 7.55 11.78 38.64
C ALA A 226 6.53 11.22 37.63
N ILE A 227 5.65 12.08 37.08
CA ILE A 227 4.72 11.71 36.00
C ILE A 227 5.48 11.28 34.74
N GLU A 228 6.49 12.05 34.33
CA GLU A 228 7.33 11.71 33.15
C GLU A 228 7.99 10.33 33.32
N TYR A 229 8.59 10.05 34.47
CA TYR A 229 9.21 8.73 34.73
C TYR A 229 8.17 7.61 34.76
N ARG A 230 6.96 7.85 35.27
CA ARG A 230 5.86 6.89 35.24
C ARG A 230 5.44 6.55 33.81
N GLU A 231 5.34 7.53 32.92
CA GLU A 231 4.99 7.32 31.50
C GLU A 231 6.08 6.53 30.76
N LEU A 232 7.36 6.87 31.00
CA LEU A 232 8.49 6.13 30.44
C LEU A 232 8.49 4.67 30.96
N LEU A 233 8.27 4.46 32.25
CA LEU A 233 8.13 3.14 32.86
C LEU A 233 6.99 2.32 32.23
N GLY A 234 5.83 2.95 32.03
CA GLY A 234 4.67 2.34 31.36
C GLY A 234 5.02 1.88 29.93
N SER A 235 5.70 2.72 29.18
CA SER A 235 6.15 2.42 27.82
C SER A 235 7.15 1.25 27.77
N VAL A 236 8.11 1.22 28.68
CA VAL A 236 9.07 0.11 28.79
C VAL A 236 8.37 -1.19 29.18
N LYS A 237 7.46 -1.16 30.17
CA LYS A 237 6.68 -2.34 30.58
C LYS A 237 5.80 -2.87 29.45
N GLN A 238 5.21 -2.00 28.61
CA GLN A 238 4.42 -2.39 27.45
C GLN A 238 5.29 -3.12 26.39
N ILE A 239 6.51 -2.62 26.11
CA ILE A 239 7.45 -3.29 25.22
C ILE A 239 7.84 -4.66 25.78
N ALA A 240 8.16 -4.72 27.08
CA ALA A 240 8.54 -5.96 27.74
C ALA A 240 7.41 -7.01 27.74
N GLN A 241 6.15 -6.62 27.88
CA GLN A 241 5.00 -7.53 27.83
C GLN A 241 4.76 -8.12 26.46
N LYS A 242 4.95 -7.35 25.37
CA LYS A 242 4.78 -7.84 24.00
C LYS A 242 5.79 -8.92 23.60
N GLN A 243 6.90 -9.08 24.33
CA GLN A 243 7.97 -10.03 24.03
C GLN A 243 8.00 -11.27 24.92
N LYS A 244 6.88 -11.66 25.51
CA LYS A 244 6.77 -12.73 26.53
C LYS A 244 7.00 -14.16 26.05
N ILE A 245 7.07 -14.44 24.74
CA ILE A 245 7.37 -15.78 24.23
C ILE A 245 8.90 -15.91 24.15
N THR A 246 9.47 -16.45 25.20
CA THR A 246 10.92 -16.70 25.30
C THR A 246 11.23 -18.13 24.93
N ASN A 247 12.18 -18.31 24.01
CA ASN A 247 12.87 -19.58 23.83
C ASN A 247 14.14 -19.55 24.68
N THR A 248 14.43 -20.58 25.44
CA THR A 248 15.49 -20.63 26.46
C THR A 248 16.91 -20.65 25.89
N ASP A 249 17.09 -20.84 24.57
CA ASP A 249 18.40 -21.09 23.95
C ASP A 249 19.21 -19.83 23.65
N GLY A 250 18.62 -18.62 23.77
CA GLY A 250 19.30 -17.34 23.46
C GLY A 250 19.76 -17.17 21.99
N GLU A 251 19.40 -18.05 21.08
CA GLU A 251 19.86 -18.08 19.70
C GLU A 251 18.94 -17.30 18.75
N ASP A 252 19.54 -16.84 17.64
CA ASP A 252 18.82 -16.18 16.55
C ASP A 252 18.30 -17.23 15.57
N LYS A 253 16.97 -17.22 15.34
CA LYS A 253 16.28 -18.21 14.50
C LYS A 253 15.17 -17.53 13.71
N ASP A 254 14.91 -18.06 12.52
CA ASP A 254 13.67 -17.76 11.77
C ASP A 254 12.85 -19.04 11.67
N ILE A 255 11.53 -18.91 11.89
CA ILE A 255 10.60 -20.01 11.76
C ILE A 255 9.72 -19.73 10.57
N ILE A 256 9.70 -20.64 9.62
CA ILE A 256 9.00 -20.53 8.35
C ILE A 256 8.02 -21.69 8.23
N ALA A 257 6.76 -21.38 8.09
CA ALA A 257 5.72 -22.38 7.83
C ALA A 257 4.70 -21.80 6.85
N LEU A 258 3.99 -22.64 6.14
CA LEU A 258 3.00 -22.23 5.15
C LEU A 258 1.67 -22.96 5.34
N ALA A 259 0.65 -22.34 4.77
CA ALA A 259 -0.61 -22.99 4.44
C ALA A 259 -0.92 -22.68 2.97
N SER A 260 -1.38 -23.68 2.23
CA SER A 260 -1.70 -23.57 0.82
C SER A 260 -3.06 -24.16 0.50
N ASP A 261 -3.62 -23.71 -0.60
CA ASP A 261 -4.74 -24.34 -1.29
C ASP A 261 -4.39 -24.51 -2.78
N ASP A 262 -5.40 -24.78 -3.61
CA ASP A 262 -5.20 -25.06 -5.04
C ASP A 262 -4.63 -23.87 -5.83
N THR A 263 -4.76 -22.64 -5.36
CA THR A 263 -4.41 -21.41 -6.09
C THR A 263 -3.45 -20.49 -5.36
N ASP A 264 -3.50 -20.46 -4.04
CA ASP A 264 -2.77 -19.50 -3.21
C ASP A 264 -2.10 -20.18 -2.02
N ALA A 265 -0.96 -19.64 -1.60
CA ALA A 265 -0.32 -20.02 -0.34
C ALA A 265 0.02 -18.76 0.47
N VAL A 266 0.02 -18.93 1.77
CA VAL A 266 0.52 -17.94 2.72
C VAL A 266 1.68 -18.56 3.49
N VAL A 267 2.84 -17.93 3.40
CA VAL A 267 4.02 -18.29 4.18
C VAL A 267 4.14 -17.36 5.37
N GLN A 268 4.13 -17.89 6.57
CA GLN A 268 4.33 -17.18 7.83
C GLN A 268 5.79 -17.27 8.27
N VAL A 269 6.39 -16.15 8.65
CA VAL A 269 7.73 -16.08 9.21
C VAL A 269 7.67 -15.50 10.62
N PHE A 270 8.30 -16.15 11.60
CA PHE A 270 8.57 -15.60 12.92
C PHE A 270 10.07 -15.30 13.04
N PHE A 271 10.39 -14.08 13.43
CA PHE A 271 11.76 -13.63 13.68
C PHE A 271 12.09 -13.76 15.16
N ILE A 272 12.98 -14.69 15.51
CA ILE A 272 13.47 -14.90 16.88
C ILE A 272 14.89 -14.36 16.95
N ARG A 273 15.14 -13.47 17.90
CA ARG A 273 16.45 -12.89 18.16
C ARG A 273 16.73 -12.93 19.66
N SER A 274 17.91 -13.42 20.02
CA SER A 274 18.28 -13.67 21.43
C SER A 274 17.21 -14.47 22.19
N GLY A 275 16.60 -15.46 21.53
CA GLY A 275 15.55 -16.31 22.11
C GLY A 275 14.15 -15.67 22.19
N LYS A 276 13.93 -14.45 21.74
CA LYS A 276 12.64 -13.74 21.79
C LYS A 276 12.06 -13.51 20.40
N ILE A 277 10.73 -13.64 20.26
CA ILE A 277 10.05 -13.27 19.01
C ILE A 277 10.00 -11.74 18.93
N ILE A 278 10.79 -11.17 18.02
CA ILE A 278 10.83 -9.72 17.78
C ILE A 278 9.85 -9.26 16.71
N GLY A 279 9.33 -10.18 15.91
CA GLY A 279 8.37 -9.88 14.86
C GLY A 279 7.81 -11.14 14.21
N ARG A 280 6.69 -10.93 13.49
CA ARG A 280 6.08 -11.93 12.62
C ARG A 280 5.62 -11.25 11.35
N ASP A 281 5.76 -11.93 10.22
CA ASP A 281 5.24 -11.44 8.95
C ASP A 281 4.70 -12.61 8.11
N HIS A 282 3.82 -12.30 7.17
CA HIS A 282 3.26 -13.26 6.24
C HIS A 282 3.41 -12.78 4.81
N PHE A 283 3.55 -13.73 3.90
CA PHE A 283 3.77 -13.48 2.48
C PHE A 283 2.76 -14.27 1.67
N HIS A 284 2.12 -13.60 0.73
CA HIS A 284 1.26 -14.25 -0.24
C HIS A 284 2.08 -14.78 -1.40
N VAL A 285 1.88 -16.03 -1.72
CA VAL A 285 2.54 -16.74 -2.82
C VAL A 285 1.46 -17.26 -3.74
N ARG A 286 1.55 -16.96 -5.02
CA ARG A 286 0.68 -17.58 -6.02
C ARG A 286 1.18 -18.97 -6.31
N VAL A 287 0.37 -19.97 -6.02
CA VAL A 287 0.67 -21.37 -6.26
C VAL A 287 0.01 -21.82 -7.56
N GLY A 288 0.73 -22.57 -8.36
CA GLY A 288 0.06 -23.30 -9.43
C GLY A 288 -0.49 -24.61 -8.90
N SER A 289 -1.55 -25.09 -9.51
CA SER A 289 -2.43 -26.19 -9.06
C SER A 289 -1.78 -27.53 -8.72
N GLU A 290 -0.45 -27.66 -8.60
CA GLU A 290 0.24 -28.89 -8.25
C GLU A 290 1.69 -28.70 -7.75
N GLU A 291 2.04 -27.51 -7.25
CA GLU A 291 3.31 -27.36 -6.53
C GLU A 291 3.16 -27.96 -5.12
N SER A 292 4.10 -28.82 -4.75
CA SER A 292 4.15 -29.36 -3.39
C SER A 292 4.47 -28.24 -2.38
N THR A 293 4.05 -28.43 -1.14
CA THR A 293 4.42 -27.51 -0.04
C THR A 293 5.95 -27.38 0.09
N SER A 294 6.69 -28.45 -0.19
CA SER A 294 8.15 -28.47 -0.26
C SER A 294 8.70 -27.51 -1.32
N ASP A 295 8.15 -27.51 -2.54
CA ASP A 295 8.59 -26.63 -3.63
C ASP A 295 8.35 -25.16 -3.29
N ILE A 296 7.18 -24.87 -2.70
CA ILE A 296 6.84 -23.51 -2.26
C ILE A 296 7.82 -23.03 -1.18
N LEU A 297 8.18 -23.89 -0.21
CA LEU A 297 9.15 -23.56 0.83
C LEU A 297 10.55 -23.32 0.27
N VAL A 298 11.03 -24.14 -0.65
CA VAL A 298 12.33 -23.95 -1.32
C VAL A 298 12.36 -22.61 -2.03
N ASN A 299 11.35 -22.33 -2.85
CA ASN A 299 11.25 -21.10 -3.62
C ASN A 299 11.14 -19.87 -2.71
N PHE A 300 10.38 -19.98 -1.61
CA PHE A 300 10.28 -18.94 -0.61
C PHE A 300 11.63 -18.64 0.05
N VAL A 301 12.33 -19.66 0.55
CA VAL A 301 13.64 -19.52 1.21
C VAL A 301 14.64 -18.83 0.27
N LYS A 302 14.70 -19.28 -0.99
CA LYS A 302 15.56 -18.67 -2.01
C LYS A 302 15.26 -17.18 -2.21
N GLN A 303 14.01 -16.82 -2.49
CA GLN A 303 13.60 -15.46 -2.81
C GLN A 303 13.71 -14.55 -1.57
N PHE A 304 13.26 -15.00 -0.42
CA PHE A 304 13.27 -14.25 0.82
C PHE A 304 14.69 -13.88 1.25
N TYR A 305 15.61 -14.85 1.31
CA TYR A 305 16.99 -14.59 1.74
C TYR A 305 17.87 -13.99 0.62
N SER A 306 17.45 -14.01 -0.65
CA SER A 306 18.10 -13.21 -1.70
C SER A 306 17.97 -11.71 -1.43
N GLY A 307 16.79 -11.25 -0.96
CA GLY A 307 16.51 -9.85 -0.65
C GLY A 307 16.80 -9.43 0.78
N THR A 308 16.85 -10.38 1.73
CA THR A 308 17.01 -10.09 3.15
C THR A 308 18.48 -9.95 3.53
N PRO A 309 18.90 -8.82 4.13
CA PRO A 309 20.31 -8.57 4.48
C PRO A 309 20.77 -9.33 5.74
N TYR A 310 19.85 -9.83 6.56
CA TYR A 310 20.15 -10.56 7.79
C TYR A 310 19.76 -12.02 7.66
N ILE A 311 20.70 -12.93 7.93
CA ILE A 311 20.49 -14.37 7.92
C ILE A 311 20.78 -14.91 9.33
N PRO A 312 19.82 -15.59 9.99
CA PRO A 312 20.02 -16.19 11.32
C PRO A 312 20.93 -17.39 11.26
N ARG A 313 21.32 -17.91 12.43
CA ARG A 313 22.10 -19.15 12.51
C ARG A 313 21.25 -20.38 12.17
N GLU A 314 20.00 -20.39 12.55
CA GLU A 314 19.09 -21.52 12.38
C GLU A 314 17.80 -21.06 11.70
N ILE A 315 17.36 -21.80 10.70
CA ILE A 315 16.07 -21.65 10.02
C ILE A 315 15.28 -22.92 10.29
N MET A 316 14.09 -22.77 10.86
CA MET A 316 13.19 -23.88 11.12
C MET A 316 12.06 -23.88 10.10
N ILE A 317 11.81 -25.03 9.51
CA ILE A 317 10.75 -25.23 8.51
C ILE A 317 9.84 -26.38 8.93
N GLN A 318 8.63 -26.42 8.38
CA GLN A 318 7.60 -27.39 8.79
C GLN A 318 7.80 -28.80 8.23
N GLU A 319 8.48 -28.93 7.09
CA GLU A 319 8.67 -30.21 6.43
C GLU A 319 10.00 -30.27 5.68
N PRO A 320 10.48 -31.47 5.32
CA PRO A 320 11.70 -31.61 4.52
C PRO A 320 11.56 -30.96 3.16
N ILE A 321 12.61 -30.30 2.73
CA ILE A 321 12.72 -29.70 1.40
C ILE A 321 13.92 -30.29 0.66
N GLU A 322 13.85 -30.30 -0.66
CA GLU A 322 14.99 -30.62 -1.50
C GLU A 322 16.09 -29.54 -1.33
N ASP A 323 17.34 -29.90 -1.63
CA ASP A 323 18.48 -28.98 -1.67
C ASP A 323 18.93 -28.36 -0.31
N ILE A 324 18.53 -28.91 0.84
CA ILE A 324 18.97 -28.39 2.15
C ILE A 324 20.50 -28.14 2.20
N PRO A 325 21.38 -29.07 1.79
CA PRO A 325 22.82 -28.88 1.88
C PRO A 325 23.30 -27.64 1.09
N ILE A 326 22.76 -27.43 -0.10
CA ILE A 326 23.13 -26.32 -0.99
C ILE A 326 22.60 -25.00 -0.47
N LEU A 327 21.37 -25.00 0.06
CA LEU A 327 20.79 -23.83 0.70
C LEU A 327 21.58 -23.43 1.95
N GLU A 328 22.01 -24.39 2.78
CA GLU A 328 22.87 -24.14 3.94
C GLU A 328 24.23 -23.56 3.53
N GLU A 329 24.83 -24.09 2.45
CA GLU A 329 26.09 -23.58 1.89
C GLU A 329 25.92 -22.15 1.35
N TRP A 330 24.91 -21.90 0.53
CA TRP A 330 24.61 -20.58 -0.02
C TRP A 330 24.34 -19.54 1.07
N LEU A 331 23.49 -19.87 2.04
CA LEU A 331 23.17 -18.99 3.15
C LEU A 331 24.39 -18.77 4.06
N GLY A 332 25.20 -19.81 4.24
CA GLY A 332 26.44 -19.76 5.00
C GLY A 332 27.47 -18.84 4.37
N ALA A 333 27.67 -18.93 3.06
CA ALA A 333 28.54 -18.04 2.30
C ALA A 333 28.07 -16.57 2.39
N LYS A 334 26.76 -16.34 2.25
CA LYS A 334 26.17 -15.00 2.34
C LYS A 334 26.27 -14.40 3.76
N ARG A 335 26.09 -15.23 4.80
CA ARG A 335 26.23 -14.83 6.21
C ARG A 335 27.69 -14.66 6.66
N GLY A 336 28.63 -15.36 6.02
CA GLY A 336 30.02 -15.49 6.45
C GLY A 336 30.25 -16.48 7.59
N ARG A 337 29.24 -17.28 7.98
CA ARG A 337 29.26 -18.33 9.01
C ARG A 337 28.22 -19.39 8.70
N ARG A 338 28.36 -20.60 9.26
CA ARG A 338 27.41 -21.69 9.04
C ARG A 338 25.97 -21.33 9.39
N VAL A 339 25.05 -21.77 8.54
CA VAL A 339 23.60 -21.69 8.71
C VAL A 339 23.06 -23.11 8.71
N TYR A 340 22.03 -23.37 9.49
CA TYR A 340 21.38 -24.67 9.59
C TYR A 340 19.91 -24.56 9.27
N ILE A 341 19.41 -25.44 8.41
CA ILE A 341 17.97 -25.62 8.15
C ILE A 341 17.52 -26.85 8.92
N ARG A 342 16.52 -26.72 9.80
CA ARG A 342 16.06 -27.75 10.71
C ARG A 342 14.56 -27.98 10.58
N ILE A 343 14.15 -29.24 10.72
CA ILE A 343 12.75 -29.65 10.78
C ILE A 343 12.51 -30.22 12.18
N PRO A 344 11.99 -29.42 13.13
CA PRO A 344 11.74 -29.87 14.49
C PRO A 344 10.56 -30.85 14.51
N GLN A 345 10.73 -31.98 15.17
CA GLN A 345 9.73 -33.05 15.29
C GLN A 345 9.21 -33.24 16.73
N LYS A 346 9.68 -32.46 17.69
CA LYS A 346 9.24 -32.54 19.10
C LYS A 346 9.62 -31.32 19.91
N GLY A 347 8.85 -31.07 20.94
CA GLY A 347 9.15 -30.05 21.96
C GLY A 347 8.74 -28.64 21.57
N MET A 348 9.38 -27.64 22.21
CA MET A 348 9.02 -26.24 22.04
C MET A 348 9.27 -25.73 20.59
N LYS A 349 10.30 -26.24 19.93
CA LYS A 349 10.65 -25.86 18.55
C LYS A 349 9.57 -26.29 17.56
N GLU A 350 9.05 -27.51 17.69
CA GLU A 350 7.92 -28.00 16.89
C GLU A 350 6.67 -27.15 17.12
N LYS A 351 6.31 -26.88 18.40
CA LYS A 351 5.15 -26.05 18.73
C LYS A 351 5.21 -24.65 18.10
N LEU A 352 6.40 -24.07 17.95
CA LEU A 352 6.58 -22.80 17.28
C LEU A 352 6.36 -22.88 15.77
N VAL A 353 6.78 -23.99 15.14
CA VAL A 353 6.51 -24.25 13.72
C VAL A 353 5.02 -24.50 13.50
N GLU A 354 4.36 -25.30 14.34
CA GLU A 354 2.91 -25.50 14.32
C GLU A 354 2.14 -24.19 14.49
N LEU A 355 2.61 -23.32 15.42
CA LEU A 355 2.02 -22.01 15.62
C LEU A 355 2.16 -21.13 14.37
N ALA A 356 3.29 -21.20 13.68
CA ALA A 356 3.49 -20.47 12.43
C ALA A 356 2.55 -21.02 11.33
N ALA A 357 2.44 -22.33 11.17
CA ALA A 357 1.52 -22.96 10.22
C ALA A 357 0.06 -22.60 10.50
N LYS A 358 -0.35 -22.62 11.78
CA LYS A 358 -1.70 -22.21 12.19
C LYS A 358 -1.98 -20.74 11.86
N ASN A 359 -1.00 -19.86 12.07
CA ASN A 359 -1.13 -18.44 11.69
C ASN A 359 -1.24 -18.28 10.17
N ALA A 360 -0.45 -19.02 9.38
CA ALA A 360 -0.56 -19.03 7.92
C ALA A 360 -1.98 -19.44 7.47
N SER A 361 -2.52 -20.52 8.06
CA SER A 361 -3.89 -21.00 7.76
C SER A 361 -4.96 -19.97 8.11
N LEU A 362 -4.82 -19.26 9.25
CA LEU A 362 -5.76 -18.20 9.64
C LEU A 362 -5.77 -17.05 8.64
N VAL A 363 -4.58 -16.60 8.20
CA VAL A 363 -4.48 -15.51 7.20
C VAL A 363 -5.08 -15.96 5.88
N LEU A 364 -4.74 -17.16 5.38
CA LEU A 364 -5.27 -17.69 4.13
C LEU A 364 -6.80 -17.75 4.14
N ASN A 365 -7.41 -18.22 5.24
CA ASN A 365 -8.86 -18.30 5.40
C ASN A 365 -9.52 -16.91 5.49
N GLN A 366 -8.90 -15.95 6.21
CA GLN A 366 -9.41 -14.57 6.29
C GLN A 366 -9.41 -13.88 4.92
N ASP A 367 -8.37 -14.11 4.13
CA ASP A 367 -8.28 -13.55 2.78
C ASP A 367 -9.33 -14.17 1.85
N LYS A 368 -9.56 -15.47 1.91
CA LYS A 368 -10.64 -16.13 1.18
C LYS A 368 -12.01 -15.58 1.54
N GLU A 369 -12.29 -15.41 2.82
CA GLU A 369 -13.54 -14.79 3.26
C GLU A 369 -13.68 -13.35 2.78
N LYS A 370 -12.58 -12.58 2.81
CA LYS A 370 -12.56 -11.20 2.32
C LYS A 370 -12.82 -11.15 0.82
N ILE A 371 -12.14 -11.99 0.04
CA ILE A 371 -12.35 -12.10 -1.42
C ILE A 371 -13.79 -12.52 -1.71
N LYS A 372 -14.31 -13.56 -1.06
CA LYS A 372 -15.68 -14.01 -1.21
C LYS A 372 -16.71 -12.95 -0.86
N ARG A 373 -16.47 -12.19 0.21
CA ARG A 373 -17.31 -11.04 0.58
C ARG A 373 -17.24 -9.92 -0.48
N GLU A 374 -16.04 -9.63 -0.99
CA GLU A 374 -15.86 -8.61 -2.03
C GLU A 374 -16.51 -9.03 -3.35
N GLU A 375 -16.36 -10.29 -3.74
CA GLU A 375 -17.06 -10.87 -4.90
C GLU A 375 -18.57 -10.83 -4.74
N GLY A 376 -19.10 -11.19 -3.58
CA GLY A 376 -20.52 -11.08 -3.28
C GLY A 376 -21.03 -9.65 -3.40
N ARG A 377 -20.27 -8.68 -2.84
CA ARG A 377 -20.59 -7.24 -2.89
C ARG A 377 -20.45 -6.61 -4.28
N THR A 378 -19.79 -7.25 -5.21
CA THR A 378 -19.52 -6.75 -6.57
C THR A 378 -20.21 -7.61 -7.62
N ILE A 379 -19.57 -8.67 -8.07
CA ILE A 379 -20.09 -9.55 -9.12
C ILE A 379 -21.40 -10.23 -8.70
N GLY A 380 -21.48 -10.71 -7.46
CA GLY A 380 -22.71 -11.31 -6.92
C GLY A 380 -23.85 -10.31 -6.86
N ALA A 381 -23.61 -9.07 -6.45
CA ALA A 381 -24.59 -8.00 -6.44
C ALA A 381 -25.08 -7.65 -7.86
N VAL A 382 -24.18 -7.63 -8.84
CA VAL A 382 -24.56 -7.42 -10.26
C VAL A 382 -25.45 -8.56 -10.74
N LYS A 383 -25.11 -9.82 -10.47
CA LYS A 383 -25.94 -10.99 -10.83
C LYS A 383 -27.31 -10.97 -10.18
N GLU A 384 -27.43 -10.47 -8.95
CA GLU A 384 -28.70 -10.29 -8.28
C GLU A 384 -29.59 -9.24 -9.02
N ILE A 385 -28.98 -8.12 -9.44
CA ILE A 385 -29.65 -7.10 -10.27
C ILE A 385 -30.05 -7.69 -11.64
N GLU A 386 -29.16 -8.45 -12.29
CA GLU A 386 -29.49 -9.17 -13.54
C GLU A 386 -30.70 -10.05 -13.38
N GLY A 387 -30.78 -10.84 -12.31
CA GLY A 387 -31.92 -11.70 -12.00
C GLY A 387 -33.21 -10.92 -11.78
N LEU A 388 -33.16 -9.78 -11.09
CA LEU A 388 -34.30 -8.91 -10.84
C LEU A 388 -34.84 -8.25 -12.13
N LEU A 389 -33.93 -7.84 -13.02
CA LEU A 389 -34.27 -7.16 -14.28
C LEU A 389 -34.53 -8.12 -15.45
N GLY A 390 -34.25 -9.43 -15.28
CA GLY A 390 -34.31 -10.42 -16.36
C GLY A 390 -33.26 -10.17 -17.45
N MET A 391 -32.10 -9.63 -17.07
CA MET A 391 -31.00 -9.28 -17.97
C MET A 391 -29.79 -10.18 -17.73
N HIS A 392 -28.84 -10.17 -18.67
CA HIS A 392 -27.56 -10.89 -18.54
C HIS A 392 -26.42 -10.04 -19.10
N GLY A 393 -25.21 -10.19 -18.50
CA GLY A 393 -24.00 -9.57 -19.03
C GLY A 393 -23.82 -8.10 -18.63
N LEU A 394 -24.39 -7.67 -17.51
CA LEU A 394 -24.21 -6.32 -16.99
C LEU A 394 -22.78 -6.11 -16.48
N ASN A 395 -21.92 -5.53 -17.31
CA ASN A 395 -20.56 -5.18 -16.93
C ASN A 395 -20.41 -3.71 -16.57
N ARG A 396 -21.06 -2.80 -17.35
CA ARG A 396 -20.93 -1.36 -17.22
C ARG A 396 -22.28 -0.72 -16.94
N MET A 397 -22.37 -0.01 -15.83
CA MET A 397 -23.55 0.76 -15.42
C MET A 397 -23.17 2.23 -15.35
N GLU A 398 -23.96 3.11 -15.94
CA GLU A 398 -23.83 4.56 -15.78
C GLU A 398 -25.00 5.08 -14.95
N ALA A 399 -24.71 5.92 -13.93
CA ALA A 399 -25.76 6.58 -13.16
C ALA A 399 -25.62 8.10 -13.26
N TYR A 400 -26.77 8.76 -13.32
CA TYR A 400 -26.88 10.19 -13.52
C TYR A 400 -27.64 10.84 -12.38
N ASP A 401 -27.16 12.00 -11.93
CA ASP A 401 -27.82 12.85 -10.95
C ASP A 401 -27.73 14.32 -11.36
N ILE A 402 -28.84 15.04 -11.17
CA ILE A 402 -28.93 16.49 -11.35
C ILE A 402 -28.98 17.13 -9.97
N SER A 403 -28.08 18.05 -9.72
CA SER A 403 -28.04 18.79 -8.47
C SER A 403 -28.27 20.27 -8.74
N ASN A 404 -29.31 20.81 -8.08
CA ASN A 404 -29.68 22.22 -8.11
C ASN A 404 -29.67 22.76 -6.68
N ILE A 405 -28.82 23.74 -6.37
CA ILE A 405 -28.76 24.33 -5.03
C ILE A 405 -29.05 25.83 -5.14
N ASN A 406 -30.24 26.24 -4.72
CA ASN A 406 -30.65 27.62 -4.48
C ASN A 406 -30.40 28.62 -5.63
N GLY A 407 -30.73 28.26 -6.87
CA GLY A 407 -30.71 29.21 -8.01
C GLY A 407 -29.35 29.51 -8.62
N PHE A 408 -28.28 28.86 -8.15
CA PHE A 408 -26.95 28.90 -8.79
C PHE A 408 -26.77 27.69 -9.70
N GLU A 409 -26.05 27.85 -10.80
CA GLU A 409 -25.71 26.92 -11.86
C GLU A 409 -26.10 25.44 -11.62
N THR A 410 -27.13 24.95 -12.28
CA THR A 410 -27.51 23.53 -12.27
C THR A 410 -26.41 22.69 -12.91
N VAL A 411 -26.05 21.57 -12.30
CA VAL A 411 -25.01 20.68 -12.78
C VAL A 411 -25.49 19.24 -12.85
N GLY A 412 -25.10 18.54 -13.92
CA GLY A 412 -25.26 17.11 -14.04
C GLY A 412 -23.98 16.37 -13.71
N SER A 413 -24.13 15.21 -13.08
CA SER A 413 -23.05 14.28 -12.82
C SER A 413 -23.33 12.92 -13.43
N MET A 414 -22.26 12.28 -13.92
CA MET A 414 -22.26 10.90 -14.41
C MET A 414 -21.23 10.11 -13.64
N ILE A 415 -21.64 9.04 -13.04
CA ILE A 415 -20.76 8.05 -12.43
C ILE A 415 -20.82 6.73 -13.18
N VAL A 416 -19.77 5.95 -13.09
CA VAL A 416 -19.63 4.68 -13.79
C VAL A 416 -19.24 3.59 -12.82
N TYR A 417 -19.92 2.44 -12.93
CA TYR A 417 -19.56 1.20 -12.25
C TYR A 417 -19.25 0.12 -13.27
N GLU A 418 -18.10 -0.56 -13.11
CA GLU A 418 -17.74 -1.73 -13.91
C GLU A 418 -17.63 -2.96 -13.00
N LYS A 419 -18.35 -4.03 -13.35
CA LYS A 419 -18.39 -5.28 -12.56
C LYS A 419 -18.72 -5.04 -11.07
N GLY A 420 -19.61 -4.09 -10.79
CA GLY A 420 -20.02 -3.72 -9.44
C GLY A 420 -19.02 -2.86 -8.66
N LYS A 421 -17.94 -2.38 -9.29
CA LYS A 421 -16.93 -1.47 -8.68
C LYS A 421 -16.97 -0.09 -9.33
N PRO A 422 -16.76 1.00 -8.57
CA PRO A 422 -16.72 2.35 -9.12
C PRO A 422 -15.51 2.54 -10.04
N LYS A 423 -15.74 3.01 -11.27
CA LYS A 423 -14.74 3.35 -12.28
C LYS A 423 -14.51 4.86 -12.32
N ARG A 424 -13.82 5.39 -11.34
CA ARG A 424 -13.67 6.85 -11.13
C ARG A 424 -13.00 7.58 -12.29
N SER A 425 -12.15 6.95 -13.10
CA SER A 425 -11.55 7.50 -14.32
C SER A 425 -12.60 7.96 -15.34
N ASP A 426 -13.77 7.31 -15.34
CA ASP A 426 -14.84 7.51 -16.30
C ASP A 426 -15.95 8.44 -15.78
N TYR A 427 -15.84 8.96 -14.56
CA TYR A 427 -16.79 9.93 -14.01
C TYR A 427 -16.71 11.25 -14.77
N ARG A 428 -17.85 11.86 -15.05
CA ARG A 428 -17.94 13.12 -15.79
C ARG A 428 -18.86 14.12 -15.09
N LYS A 429 -18.53 15.41 -15.23
CA LYS A 429 -19.27 16.57 -14.71
C LYS A 429 -19.76 17.39 -15.88
N PHE A 430 -21.04 17.72 -15.91
CA PHE A 430 -21.67 18.49 -16.97
C PHE A 430 -22.18 19.81 -16.39
N LYS A 431 -21.62 20.93 -16.86
CA LYS A 431 -22.20 22.25 -16.64
C LYS A 431 -23.28 22.47 -17.67
N LEU A 432 -24.51 22.78 -17.24
CA LEU A 432 -25.62 23.07 -18.14
C LEU A 432 -25.40 24.38 -18.88
N ARG A 433 -25.85 24.45 -20.13
CA ARG A 433 -25.64 25.59 -21.03
C ARG A 433 -26.92 26.20 -21.52
N THR A 434 -27.98 25.40 -21.70
CA THR A 434 -29.23 25.80 -22.34
C THR A 434 -30.39 25.97 -21.37
N VAL A 435 -30.34 25.30 -20.22
CA VAL A 435 -31.39 25.31 -19.21
C VAL A 435 -31.18 26.43 -18.22
N THR A 436 -32.14 27.33 -18.10
CA THR A 436 -32.16 28.42 -17.11
C THR A 436 -33.27 28.17 -16.10
N GLY A 437 -32.93 27.99 -14.83
CA GLY A 437 -33.87 27.71 -13.74
C GLY A 437 -33.88 26.25 -13.27
N PRO A 438 -34.73 25.92 -12.28
CA PRO A 438 -34.78 24.62 -11.66
C PRO A 438 -35.68 23.64 -12.47
N ASP A 439 -35.23 23.26 -13.65
CA ASP A 439 -35.89 22.22 -14.48
C ASP A 439 -35.01 21.00 -14.58
N ASP A 440 -35.23 20.03 -13.68
CA ASP A 440 -34.44 18.80 -13.60
C ASP A 440 -34.64 17.91 -14.84
N TYR A 441 -35.82 17.97 -15.49
CA TYR A 441 -36.09 17.16 -16.68
C TYR A 441 -35.36 17.69 -17.92
N ALA A 442 -35.43 19.00 -18.18
CA ALA A 442 -34.67 19.62 -19.25
C ALA A 442 -33.18 19.51 -19.04
N SER A 443 -32.74 19.61 -17.77
CA SER A 443 -31.34 19.42 -17.36
C SER A 443 -30.83 18.03 -17.66
N MET A 444 -31.62 17.00 -17.33
CA MET A 444 -31.27 15.61 -17.60
C MET A 444 -31.22 15.32 -19.09
N HIS A 445 -32.17 15.85 -19.84
CA HIS A 445 -32.18 15.75 -21.30
C HIS A 445 -30.90 16.34 -21.92
N GLU A 446 -30.48 17.53 -21.53
CA GLU A 446 -29.23 18.12 -22.02
C GLU A 446 -27.98 17.27 -21.68
N VAL A 447 -27.89 16.75 -20.46
CA VAL A 447 -26.75 15.94 -20.01
C VAL A 447 -26.63 14.64 -20.83
N LEU A 448 -27.73 13.90 -20.95
CA LEU A 448 -27.77 12.64 -21.68
C LEU A 448 -27.51 12.84 -23.17
N THR A 449 -28.15 13.85 -23.80
CA THR A 449 -27.91 14.17 -25.22
C THR A 449 -26.43 14.46 -25.47
N ARG A 450 -25.80 15.31 -24.64
CA ARG A 450 -24.39 15.65 -24.78
C ARG A 450 -23.47 14.44 -24.55
N ARG A 451 -23.79 13.58 -23.60
CA ARG A 451 -23.03 12.36 -23.32
C ARG A 451 -23.00 11.43 -24.53
N PHE A 452 -24.18 11.11 -25.04
CA PHE A 452 -24.28 10.11 -26.11
C PHE A 452 -23.90 10.66 -27.47
N MET A 453 -24.23 11.89 -27.80
CA MET A 453 -23.76 12.55 -29.04
C MET A 453 -22.22 12.61 -29.08
N HIS A 454 -21.60 13.01 -27.97
CA HIS A 454 -20.14 13.04 -27.91
C HIS A 454 -19.51 11.64 -28.05
N GLY A 455 -20.14 10.64 -27.44
CA GLY A 455 -19.70 9.24 -27.57
C GLY A 455 -19.79 8.72 -29.01
N MET A 456 -20.89 9.01 -29.71
CA MET A 456 -21.07 8.65 -31.12
C MET A 456 -20.05 9.35 -32.03
N GLN A 457 -19.82 10.65 -31.80
CA GLN A 457 -18.81 11.41 -32.56
C GLN A 457 -17.39 10.87 -32.34
N GLU A 458 -17.03 10.59 -31.09
CA GLU A 458 -15.72 10.03 -30.75
C GLU A 458 -15.53 8.61 -31.33
N GLN A 459 -16.61 7.79 -31.37
CA GLN A 459 -16.57 6.48 -32.04
C GLN A 459 -16.29 6.63 -33.55
N GLN A 460 -16.98 7.54 -34.22
CA GLN A 460 -16.77 7.79 -35.65
C GLN A 460 -15.34 8.29 -35.94
N GLU A 461 -14.83 9.23 -35.11
CA GLU A 461 -13.46 9.72 -35.26
C GLU A 461 -12.40 8.65 -35.05
N LEU A 462 -12.62 7.70 -34.13
CA LEU A 462 -11.69 6.59 -33.91
C LEU A 462 -11.74 5.56 -35.03
N GLU A 463 -12.94 5.28 -35.56
CA GLU A 463 -13.11 4.42 -36.75
C GLU A 463 -12.40 5.02 -37.97
N ASP A 464 -12.59 6.30 -38.23
CA ASP A 464 -11.93 7.02 -39.33
C ASP A 464 -10.37 6.98 -39.21
N LYS A 465 -9.85 6.91 -37.98
CA LYS A 465 -8.42 6.84 -37.68
C LYS A 465 -7.90 5.41 -37.52
N ASN A 466 -8.73 4.38 -37.68
CA ASN A 466 -8.39 2.97 -37.42
C ASN A 466 -7.81 2.71 -36.01
N LEU A 467 -8.30 3.41 -35.00
CA LEU A 467 -7.90 3.27 -33.60
C LEU A 467 -8.89 2.41 -32.81
N PRO A 468 -8.45 1.63 -31.81
CA PRO A 468 -9.34 0.86 -30.95
C PRO A 468 -10.31 1.75 -30.17
N GLN A 469 -11.56 1.35 -30.05
CA GLN A 469 -12.59 2.10 -29.31
C GLN A 469 -12.27 2.30 -27.82
N GLU A 470 -11.41 1.44 -27.24
CA GLU A 470 -10.97 1.53 -25.84
C GLU A 470 -10.13 2.78 -25.53
N VAL A 471 -9.59 3.44 -26.56
CA VAL A 471 -8.79 4.66 -26.41
C VAL A 471 -9.68 5.88 -26.13
N GLY A 472 -10.96 5.84 -26.52
CA GLY A 472 -11.89 6.94 -26.34
C GLY A 472 -12.38 7.09 -24.90
N SER A 473 -12.74 8.32 -24.54
CA SER A 473 -13.24 8.67 -23.21
C SER A 473 -14.72 8.44 -23.04
N PHE A 474 -15.50 8.52 -24.14
CA PHE A 474 -16.97 8.41 -24.17
C PHE A 474 -17.48 7.31 -25.10
N THR A 475 -16.59 6.60 -25.78
CA THR A 475 -16.93 5.55 -26.76
C THR A 475 -17.60 4.32 -26.17
N ARG A 476 -17.32 4.04 -24.89
CA ARG A 476 -17.85 2.86 -24.20
C ARG A 476 -19.23 3.19 -23.63
N PHE A 477 -20.27 2.69 -24.27
CA PHE A 477 -21.64 2.84 -23.80
C PHE A 477 -21.96 1.86 -22.66
N PRO A 478 -22.90 2.19 -21.75
CA PRO A 478 -23.30 1.32 -20.67
C PRO A 478 -24.21 0.18 -21.13
N ASP A 479 -24.18 -0.94 -20.41
CA ASP A 479 -25.13 -2.03 -20.57
C ASP A 479 -26.50 -1.66 -19.96
N ILE A 480 -26.52 -0.74 -18.99
CA ILE A 480 -27.71 -0.19 -18.37
C ILE A 480 -27.45 1.21 -17.84
N ILE A 481 -28.45 2.08 -17.93
CA ILE A 481 -28.48 3.41 -17.33
C ILE A 481 -29.32 3.35 -16.05
N MET A 482 -28.76 3.84 -14.95
CA MET A 482 -29.40 3.92 -13.64
C MET A 482 -29.79 5.38 -13.34
N MET A 483 -31.10 5.66 -13.34
CA MET A 483 -31.63 7.00 -13.08
C MET A 483 -31.95 7.18 -11.60
N ASP A 484 -31.53 8.28 -10.99
CA ASP A 484 -31.86 8.60 -9.58
C ASP A 484 -33.28 9.16 -9.48
N GLY A 485 -34.26 8.29 -9.73
CA GLY A 485 -35.69 8.63 -9.69
C GLY A 485 -36.55 7.57 -10.30
N GLY A 486 -37.86 7.83 -10.28
CA GLY A 486 -38.89 6.92 -10.80
C GLY A 486 -39.21 7.16 -12.28
N ARG A 487 -40.47 6.87 -12.62
CA ARG A 487 -41.02 6.89 -13.97
C ARG A 487 -40.70 8.14 -14.80
N GLY A 488 -40.75 9.34 -14.20
CA GLY A 488 -40.50 10.60 -14.92
C GLY A 488 -39.11 10.70 -15.50
N GLN A 489 -38.07 10.40 -14.69
CA GLN A 489 -36.67 10.48 -15.12
C GLN A 489 -36.30 9.36 -16.10
N VAL A 490 -36.88 8.15 -15.91
CA VAL A 490 -36.70 7.05 -16.85
C VAL A 490 -37.29 7.42 -18.24
N ASN A 491 -38.47 8.03 -18.29
CA ASN A 491 -39.09 8.43 -19.55
C ASN A 491 -38.25 9.47 -20.32
N ILE A 492 -37.68 10.46 -19.65
CA ILE A 492 -36.76 11.44 -20.28
C ILE A 492 -35.52 10.75 -20.86
N CYS A 493 -34.96 9.80 -20.14
CA CYS A 493 -33.82 9.04 -20.64
C CYS A 493 -34.17 8.22 -21.88
N LEU A 494 -35.29 7.52 -21.85
CA LEU A 494 -35.79 6.75 -23.00
C LEU A 494 -36.08 7.65 -24.21
N GLN A 495 -36.66 8.83 -24.01
CA GLN A 495 -36.89 9.80 -25.07
C GLN A 495 -35.57 10.24 -25.74
N VAL A 496 -34.54 10.61 -24.97
CA VAL A 496 -33.23 10.98 -25.52
C VAL A 496 -32.61 9.83 -26.31
N LEU A 497 -32.70 8.61 -25.79
CA LEU A 497 -32.16 7.43 -26.49
C LEU A 497 -32.87 7.17 -27.81
N GLU A 498 -34.22 7.34 -27.84
CA GLU A 498 -35.02 7.23 -29.06
C GLU A 498 -34.66 8.30 -30.10
N GLU A 499 -34.52 9.57 -29.67
CA GLU A 499 -34.08 10.70 -30.52
C GLU A 499 -32.68 10.44 -31.14
N LEU A 500 -31.79 9.74 -30.43
CA LEU A 500 -30.43 9.41 -30.88
C LEU A 500 -30.32 8.04 -31.58
N GLY A 501 -31.42 7.28 -31.66
CA GLY A 501 -31.43 5.95 -32.26
C GLY A 501 -30.66 4.89 -31.47
N LEU A 502 -30.53 5.08 -30.15
CA LEU A 502 -29.83 4.17 -29.27
C LEU A 502 -30.79 3.25 -28.50
N SER A 503 -30.41 1.99 -28.35
CA SER A 503 -31.17 0.99 -27.60
C SER A 503 -30.37 0.54 -26.37
N ILE A 504 -30.45 1.33 -25.28
CA ILE A 504 -29.79 1.04 -24.01
C ILE A 504 -30.89 0.89 -22.94
N PRO A 505 -30.90 -0.20 -22.16
CA PRO A 505 -31.83 -0.37 -21.05
C PRO A 505 -31.73 0.74 -20.00
N VAL A 506 -32.87 1.20 -19.50
CA VAL A 506 -32.93 2.27 -18.48
C VAL A 506 -33.69 1.77 -17.27
N CYS A 507 -33.10 1.90 -16.11
CA CYS A 507 -33.67 1.51 -14.82
C CYS A 507 -33.72 2.71 -13.87
N GLY A 508 -34.90 2.96 -13.28
CA GLY A 508 -35.07 3.97 -12.23
C GLY A 508 -34.83 3.38 -10.85
N MET A 509 -34.13 4.12 -10.00
CA MET A 509 -33.93 3.78 -8.59
C MET A 509 -34.97 4.52 -7.74
N VAL A 510 -36.08 3.84 -7.42
CA VAL A 510 -37.23 4.44 -6.76
C VAL A 510 -36.96 4.68 -5.28
N LYS A 511 -37.30 5.89 -4.79
CA LYS A 511 -37.20 6.27 -3.40
C LYS A 511 -38.53 6.21 -2.66
N ASP A 512 -38.49 5.95 -1.36
CA ASP A 512 -39.65 6.10 -0.47
C ASP A 512 -39.78 7.57 0.01
N ASP A 513 -40.80 7.86 0.79
CA ASP A 513 -41.08 9.19 1.34
C ASP A 513 -39.96 9.70 2.26
N ASN A 514 -39.06 8.83 2.73
CA ASN A 514 -37.87 9.17 3.52
C ASN A 514 -36.58 9.26 2.67
N HIS A 515 -36.73 9.38 1.34
CA HIS A 515 -35.62 9.43 0.36
C HIS A 515 -34.71 8.19 0.36
N ARG A 516 -35.19 7.02 0.83
CA ARG A 516 -34.44 5.77 0.83
C ARG A 516 -34.88 4.92 -0.36
N THR A 517 -33.95 4.18 -0.95
CA THR A 517 -34.25 3.24 -2.03
C THR A 517 -35.33 2.26 -1.59
N ARG A 518 -36.39 2.16 -2.38
CA ARG A 518 -37.52 1.25 -2.16
C ARG A 518 -37.53 0.09 -3.14
N GLY A 519 -37.20 0.35 -4.39
CA GLY A 519 -37.29 -0.62 -5.48
C GLY A 519 -36.65 -0.10 -6.75
N LEU A 520 -36.78 -0.87 -7.81
CA LEU A 520 -36.36 -0.52 -9.16
C LEU A 520 -37.58 -0.28 -10.04
N TYR A 521 -37.48 0.66 -10.99
CA TYR A 521 -38.47 0.87 -12.02
C TYR A 521 -37.87 0.51 -13.38
N PHE A 522 -38.40 -0.57 -13.99
CA PHE A 522 -37.87 -1.11 -15.23
C PHE A 522 -39.00 -1.65 -16.10
N ASN A 523 -38.96 -1.39 -17.41
CA ASN A 523 -40.00 -1.80 -18.37
C ASN A 523 -41.43 -1.47 -17.91
N ASN A 524 -41.64 -0.26 -17.41
CA ASN A 524 -42.92 0.24 -16.87
C ASN A 524 -43.48 -0.51 -15.65
N VAL A 525 -42.64 -1.30 -14.96
CA VAL A 525 -43.02 -2.03 -13.76
C VAL A 525 -42.10 -1.64 -12.61
N GLU A 526 -42.66 -1.45 -11.42
CA GLU A 526 -41.90 -1.31 -10.20
C GLU A 526 -41.58 -2.69 -9.64
N ILE A 527 -40.29 -2.97 -9.51
CA ILE A 527 -39.75 -4.25 -9.02
C ILE A 527 -39.33 -4.05 -7.57
N PRO A 528 -39.96 -4.74 -6.60
CA PRO A 528 -39.52 -4.69 -5.21
C PRO A 528 -38.16 -5.37 -5.06
N ILE A 529 -37.35 -4.84 -4.18
CA ILE A 529 -35.98 -5.35 -3.93
C ILE A 529 -35.80 -5.72 -2.46
N ASP A 530 -35.14 -6.84 -2.22
CA ASP A 530 -34.77 -7.24 -0.85
C ASP A 530 -33.71 -6.29 -0.27
N ARG A 531 -34.10 -5.57 0.80
CA ARG A 531 -33.20 -4.61 1.49
C ARG A 531 -31.95 -5.23 2.12
N HIS A 532 -31.95 -6.54 2.33
CA HIS A 532 -30.81 -7.29 2.87
C HIS A 532 -29.87 -7.83 1.77
N GLY A 533 -30.33 -7.88 0.52
CA GLY A 533 -29.57 -8.36 -0.62
C GLY A 533 -28.35 -7.51 -0.96
N GLU A 534 -27.36 -8.09 -1.59
CA GLU A 534 -26.17 -7.37 -2.05
C GLU A 534 -26.49 -6.48 -3.27
N GLY A 535 -27.46 -6.85 -4.09
CA GLY A 535 -27.98 -6.02 -5.18
C GLY A 535 -28.56 -4.69 -4.67
N PHE A 536 -29.39 -4.73 -3.61
CA PHE A 536 -29.90 -3.52 -2.96
C PHE A 536 -28.75 -2.63 -2.43
N LYS A 537 -27.78 -3.22 -1.76
CA LYS A 537 -26.61 -2.49 -1.24
C LYS A 537 -25.77 -1.88 -2.36
N LEU A 538 -25.68 -2.53 -3.52
CA LEU A 538 -24.98 -1.98 -4.70
C LEU A 538 -25.75 -0.78 -5.26
N ILE A 539 -27.06 -0.88 -5.44
CA ILE A 539 -27.92 0.21 -5.93
C ILE A 539 -27.81 1.41 -4.99
N THR A 540 -27.94 1.20 -3.67
CA THR A 540 -27.76 2.28 -2.68
C THR A 540 -26.39 2.94 -2.79
N ARG A 541 -25.33 2.16 -2.96
CA ARG A 541 -23.98 2.72 -3.17
C ARG A 541 -23.86 3.52 -4.46
N ILE A 542 -24.54 3.11 -5.54
CA ILE A 542 -24.58 3.85 -6.80
C ILE A 542 -25.30 5.19 -6.58
N GLN A 543 -26.47 5.19 -5.92
CA GLN A 543 -27.20 6.42 -5.61
C GLN A 543 -26.41 7.38 -4.74
N ASP A 544 -25.85 6.88 -3.62
CA ASP A 544 -25.05 7.68 -2.69
C ASP A 544 -23.83 8.29 -3.39
N GLU A 545 -23.15 7.54 -4.24
CA GLU A 545 -21.98 8.00 -4.99
C GLU A 545 -22.33 9.03 -6.07
N ALA A 546 -23.46 8.87 -6.78
CA ALA A 546 -23.94 9.85 -7.75
C ALA A 546 -24.22 11.19 -7.04
N HIS A 547 -24.97 11.15 -5.95
CA HIS A 547 -25.30 12.31 -5.15
C HIS A 547 -24.04 12.96 -4.52
N ARG A 548 -23.14 12.17 -3.95
CA ARG A 548 -21.86 12.65 -3.40
C ARG A 548 -21.03 13.38 -4.47
N PHE A 549 -20.92 12.81 -5.67
CA PHE A 549 -20.13 13.36 -6.75
C PHE A 549 -20.72 14.67 -7.29
N ALA A 550 -22.06 14.79 -7.36
CA ALA A 550 -22.75 16.01 -7.71
C ALA A 550 -22.52 17.13 -6.68
N ILE A 551 -22.65 16.83 -5.37
CA ILE A 551 -22.39 17.80 -4.29
C ILE A 551 -20.95 18.27 -4.29
N GLU A 552 -19.97 17.38 -4.48
CA GLU A 552 -18.55 17.73 -4.55
C GLU A 552 -18.27 18.73 -5.68
N TYR A 553 -18.95 18.56 -6.82
CA TYR A 553 -18.81 19.49 -7.94
C TYR A 553 -19.38 20.87 -7.62
N HIS A 554 -20.56 20.94 -7.00
CA HIS A 554 -21.12 22.21 -6.53
C HIS A 554 -20.22 22.94 -5.56
N ARG A 555 -19.64 22.24 -4.57
CA ARG A 555 -18.68 22.83 -3.64
C ARG A 555 -17.45 23.40 -4.37
N SER A 556 -16.95 22.68 -5.38
CA SER A 556 -15.83 23.14 -6.21
C SER A 556 -16.17 24.39 -7.03
N LEU A 557 -17.38 24.49 -7.60
CA LEU A 557 -17.83 25.66 -8.34
C LEU A 557 -18.06 26.86 -7.40
N ARG A 558 -18.69 26.62 -6.24
CA ARG A 558 -18.96 27.65 -5.23
C ARG A 558 -17.64 28.22 -4.66
N SER A 559 -16.67 27.35 -4.35
CA SER A 559 -15.33 27.74 -3.94
C SER A 559 -14.67 28.62 -5.02
N LYS A 560 -14.74 28.24 -6.31
CA LYS A 560 -14.19 29.04 -7.42
C LYS A 560 -14.92 30.36 -7.61
N SER A 561 -16.22 30.45 -7.45
CA SER A 561 -16.98 31.70 -7.59
C SER A 561 -16.77 32.65 -6.40
N GLN A 562 -16.73 32.13 -5.17
CA GLN A 562 -16.38 32.90 -3.98
C GLN A 562 -14.95 33.43 -4.05
N VAL A 563 -14.01 32.62 -4.53
CA VAL A 563 -12.63 33.00 -4.76
C VAL A 563 -12.54 34.15 -5.78
N HIS A 564 -13.31 34.08 -6.85
CA HIS A 564 -13.32 35.10 -7.88
C HIS A 564 -13.83 36.47 -7.35
N SER A 565 -14.84 36.46 -6.47
CA SER A 565 -15.38 37.70 -5.90
C SER A 565 -14.46 38.33 -4.86
N VAL A 566 -13.84 37.55 -3.99
CA VAL A 566 -12.99 38.08 -2.90
C VAL A 566 -11.64 38.61 -3.40
N LEU A 567 -11.02 37.98 -4.40
CA LEU A 567 -9.77 38.50 -4.98
C LEU A 567 -9.99 39.68 -5.94
N ASP A 568 -11.21 39.82 -6.50
CA ASP A 568 -11.56 40.97 -7.35
C ASP A 568 -11.74 42.28 -6.54
N ASP A 569 -12.04 42.19 -5.25
CA ASP A 569 -12.17 43.32 -4.33
C ASP A 569 -10.81 43.89 -3.89
N ILE A 570 -9.70 43.24 -4.22
CA ILE A 570 -8.35 43.68 -3.85
C ILE A 570 -7.77 44.58 -4.93
N GLU A 571 -7.57 45.84 -4.59
CA GLU A 571 -6.99 46.83 -5.49
C GLU A 571 -5.60 46.42 -6.01
N GLY A 572 -5.45 46.33 -7.32
CA GLY A 572 -4.21 45.95 -7.99
C GLY A 572 -4.08 44.46 -8.31
N ILE A 573 -5.08 43.64 -7.98
CA ILE A 573 -5.17 42.22 -8.36
C ILE A 573 -6.08 42.10 -9.59
N GLY A 574 -5.50 42.22 -10.76
CA GLY A 574 -6.22 42.02 -12.03
C GLY A 574 -6.28 40.54 -12.43
N PRO A 575 -6.95 40.22 -13.57
CA PRO A 575 -7.19 38.84 -14.03
C PRO A 575 -5.94 37.97 -14.12
N THR A 576 -4.80 38.54 -14.48
CA THR A 576 -3.53 37.82 -14.64
C THR A 576 -2.96 37.37 -13.29
N ARG A 577 -2.89 38.31 -12.31
CA ARG A 577 -2.40 38.03 -10.95
C ARG A 577 -3.31 37.05 -10.22
N ARG A 578 -4.62 37.22 -10.34
CA ARG A 578 -5.63 36.34 -9.81
C ARG A 578 -5.45 34.92 -10.33
N LYS A 579 -5.28 34.74 -11.67
CA LYS A 579 -5.06 33.43 -12.27
C LYS A 579 -3.77 32.78 -11.78
N ALA A 580 -2.73 33.54 -11.55
CA ALA A 580 -1.46 33.08 -11.03
C ALA A 580 -1.58 32.62 -9.57
N LEU A 581 -2.22 33.40 -8.68
CA LEU A 581 -2.51 33.04 -7.30
C LEU A 581 -3.32 31.75 -7.22
N MET A 582 -4.39 31.62 -8.01
CA MET A 582 -5.25 30.45 -8.07
C MET A 582 -4.58 29.20 -8.67
N LYS A 583 -3.55 29.37 -9.49
CA LYS A 583 -2.75 28.26 -10.01
C LYS A 583 -1.76 27.76 -8.97
N HIS A 584 -1.23 28.64 -8.15
CA HIS A 584 -0.22 28.33 -7.14
C HIS A 584 -0.84 27.78 -5.85
N PHE A 585 -1.91 28.42 -5.36
CA PHE A 585 -2.63 28.02 -4.15
C PHE A 585 -3.94 27.30 -4.53
N LEU A 586 -4.19 26.15 -3.91
CA LEU A 586 -5.34 25.29 -4.22
C LEU A 586 -6.66 25.79 -3.58
N SER A 587 -6.59 26.71 -2.59
CA SER A 587 -7.75 27.27 -1.88
C SER A 587 -7.49 28.70 -1.40
N ILE A 588 -8.56 29.45 -1.07
CA ILE A 588 -8.45 30.77 -0.42
C ILE A 588 -7.80 30.67 0.95
N ASP A 589 -8.11 29.61 1.70
CA ASP A 589 -7.55 29.45 3.04
C ASP A 589 -6.02 29.38 2.96
N GLN A 590 -5.46 28.74 1.94
CA GLN A 590 -4.02 28.74 1.68
C GLN A 590 -3.49 30.13 1.30
N ILE A 591 -4.25 30.93 0.53
CA ILE A 591 -3.88 32.30 0.23
C ILE A 591 -3.94 33.18 1.49
N ARG A 592 -4.90 32.95 2.38
CA ARG A 592 -5.04 33.63 3.66
C ARG A 592 -3.89 33.35 4.61
N GLU A 593 -3.46 32.07 4.68
CA GLU A 593 -2.39 31.62 5.58
C GLU A 593 -0.97 31.88 5.01
N ALA A 594 -0.86 32.24 3.72
CA ALA A 594 0.42 32.46 3.05
C ALA A 594 1.08 33.76 3.56
N THR A 595 2.40 33.71 3.70
CA THR A 595 3.19 34.90 4.06
C THR A 595 3.31 35.88 2.86
N VAL A 596 3.70 37.11 3.13
CA VAL A 596 3.94 38.12 2.05
C VAL A 596 4.99 37.61 1.07
N ASP A 597 6.01 36.90 1.54
CA ASP A 597 7.08 36.35 0.70
C ASP A 597 6.58 35.21 -0.17
N ASP A 598 5.70 34.33 0.35
CA ASP A 598 5.06 33.26 -0.43
C ASP A 598 4.18 33.82 -1.54
N LEU A 599 3.40 34.88 -1.23
CA LEU A 599 2.55 35.57 -2.18
C LEU A 599 3.35 36.33 -3.25
N ALA A 600 4.49 36.91 -2.88
CA ALA A 600 5.38 37.64 -3.81
C ALA A 600 6.13 36.67 -4.74
N GLY A 601 6.35 35.42 -4.32
CA GLY A 601 6.98 34.37 -5.11
C GLY A 601 6.11 33.80 -6.24
N VAL A 602 4.82 34.17 -6.31
CA VAL A 602 3.90 33.70 -7.35
C VAL A 602 4.14 34.44 -8.66
N ASP A 603 4.09 33.70 -9.78
CA ASP A 603 4.21 34.31 -11.13
C ASP A 603 3.32 35.55 -11.29
N SER A 604 3.86 36.65 -11.87
CA SER A 604 3.18 37.92 -12.10
C SER A 604 2.81 38.72 -10.84
N MET A 605 3.15 38.27 -9.64
CA MET A 605 3.04 39.05 -8.40
C MET A 605 4.29 39.91 -8.17
N ASN A 606 4.13 40.95 -7.39
CA ASN A 606 5.22 41.77 -6.87
C ASN A 606 4.97 42.06 -5.39
N GLN A 607 5.97 42.59 -4.69
CA GLN A 607 5.93 42.85 -3.25
C GLN A 607 4.70 43.67 -2.84
N GLY A 608 4.41 44.78 -3.55
CA GLY A 608 3.28 45.64 -3.22
C GLY A 608 1.89 45.02 -3.47
N ALA A 609 1.78 44.09 -4.44
CA ALA A 609 0.55 43.33 -4.65
C ALA A 609 0.38 42.23 -3.60
N ALA A 610 1.47 41.58 -3.19
CA ALA A 610 1.48 40.57 -2.13
C ALA A 610 1.07 41.17 -0.77
N GLU A 611 1.61 42.37 -0.45
CA GLU A 611 1.25 43.11 0.76
C GLU A 611 -0.23 43.51 0.79
N LYS A 612 -0.82 43.90 -0.36
CA LYS A 612 -2.25 44.20 -0.45
C LYS A 612 -3.12 42.96 -0.25
N VAL A 613 -2.74 41.83 -0.81
CA VAL A 613 -3.45 40.55 -0.60
C VAL A 613 -3.38 40.16 0.87
N TYR A 614 -2.21 40.17 1.47
CA TYR A 614 -2.00 39.85 2.88
C TYR A 614 -2.80 40.78 3.80
N ALA A 615 -2.72 42.12 3.57
CA ALA A 615 -3.44 43.09 4.36
C ALA A 615 -4.96 42.96 4.25
N PHE A 616 -5.49 42.57 3.08
CA PHE A 616 -6.91 42.37 2.87
C PHE A 616 -7.47 41.25 3.73
N PHE A 617 -6.77 40.11 3.80
CA PHE A 617 -7.22 38.96 4.59
C PHE A 617 -6.97 39.10 6.10
N HIS A 618 -6.03 39.99 6.53
CA HIS A 618 -5.68 40.18 7.95
C HIS A 618 -6.15 41.56 8.49
N LYS A 619 -7.07 42.21 7.79
CA LYS A 619 -7.59 43.53 8.20
C LYS A 619 -8.41 43.43 9.50
N ASN A 620 -9.18 42.36 9.68
CA ASN A 620 -10.01 42.16 10.89
C ASN A 620 -9.18 41.76 12.12
N ASP A 621 -8.03 41.13 11.96
CA ASP A 621 -7.17 40.72 13.09
C ASP A 621 -6.51 41.94 13.78
N ARG A 622 -6.42 43.08 13.09
CA ARG A 622 -5.92 44.35 13.67
C ARG A 622 -7.00 45.11 14.46
N GLU A 623 -8.24 45.08 14.02
CA GLU A 623 -9.35 45.73 14.72
C GLU A 623 -9.71 45.00 16.02
N GLU A 624 -9.58 43.67 16.10
CA GLU A 624 -9.78 42.91 17.34
C GLU A 624 -8.62 43.08 18.35
N ASN A 625 -7.38 43.26 17.88
CA ASN A 625 -6.24 43.57 18.76
C ASN A 625 -6.22 45.00 19.28
N GLU A 626 -6.74 46.00 18.55
CA GLU A 626 -6.88 47.35 19.02
C GLU A 626 -8.04 47.53 20.01
N ALA A 627 -9.13 46.77 19.85
CA ALA A 627 -10.25 46.75 20.77
C ALA A 627 -9.88 46.12 22.14
N SER A 628 -8.99 45.11 22.13
CA SER A 628 -8.53 44.43 23.37
C SER A 628 -7.46 45.23 24.15
N THR A 629 -6.88 46.29 23.55
CA THR A 629 -5.84 47.13 24.19
C THR A 629 -6.44 48.41 24.83
N THR A 630 -7.72 48.69 24.57
CA THR A 630 -8.42 49.89 25.11
C THR A 630 -9.28 49.56 26.37
N GLU A 631 -9.32 48.29 26.80
CA GLU A 631 -9.98 47.85 28.03
C GLU A 631 -8.99 47.32 29.11
N LYS A 632 -7.80 47.93 29.19
CA LYS A 632 -6.92 47.71 30.36
C LYS A 632 -6.50 49.00 30.99
#